data_7977c68cc888251a6d7256349235a12e
#
_entry.id   7977c68cc888251a6d7256349235a12e
#
_cell.length_a   1.000
_cell.length_b   1.000
_cell.length_c   1.000
_cell.angle_alpha   90.00
_cell.angle_beta   90.00
_cell.angle_gamma   90.00
#
_symmetry.space_group_name_H-M   'P 1'
#
loop_
_entity.id
_entity.type
_entity.pdbx_description
1 polymer ?
#
loop_
_entity_poly.entity_id
_entity_poly.type
_entity_poly.pdbx_seq_one_letter_code
_entity_poly.pdbx_strand_id
1 'polypeptide(L)'
;MYYKKHNDFDNISKIDKNYTYVIVWFIVFIFPATSAIRFLFEFSTITSILVAVLIVAIFDFFWNREQTSYKIVAVVVLLLILFSPLSFAPGIVSANYDRSLGQSMYSGPGYNQQWQHAGKWARENTPKDAGFIHWWDYGYWVQEGFQRATVTDGGNFFGWWNYLTARYVLTAQRDDESLKFLKTHNVSYFLAISDDIGKYPAYSSIGSDENKDRYSYISTFFLNEQLTEERRNYTLLTYTGGQALDEDLIIDGKVLPAGASGIAAMMIPVKISQDGKSIEGVNQPTAVLGYQGQRYDLPIRCVYLLDKYYEFQDYKLDSCIRIIPVINSDNTVNQIGAGIVLTK
;
A
#
# COMPACT_ATOMS: atom_id res chain seq x y z
N MET A 1 -27.22 5.12 -35.49
CA MET A 1 -28.48 5.91 -35.41
C MET A 1 -28.94 6.41 -36.77
N TYR A 2 -28.10 6.98 -37.63
CA TYR A 2 -28.41 7.50 -38.95
C TYR A 2 -29.06 6.44 -39.87
N TYR A 3 -28.40 5.29 -40.09
CA TYR A 3 -28.89 4.23 -40.95
C TYR A 3 -30.23 3.61 -40.47
N LYS A 4 -30.44 3.46 -39.16
CA LYS A 4 -31.74 2.97 -38.64
C LYS A 4 -32.88 3.94 -38.89
N LYS A 5 -32.61 5.26 -38.81
CA LYS A 5 -33.60 6.31 -39.09
C LYS A 5 -34.03 6.33 -40.56
N HIS A 6 -33.17 5.85 -41.48
CA HIS A 6 -33.43 5.83 -42.92
C HIS A 6 -33.76 4.42 -43.42
N ASN A 7 -34.03 3.44 -42.56
CA ASN A 7 -34.28 2.03 -42.87
C ASN A 7 -33.17 1.38 -43.73
N ASP A 8 -31.96 1.85 -43.62
CA ASP A 8 -30.81 1.37 -44.40
C ASP A 8 -30.12 0.21 -43.66
N PHE A 9 -30.81 -0.93 -43.59
CA PHE A 9 -30.36 -2.14 -42.95
C PHE A 9 -29.16 -2.80 -43.67
N ASP A 10 -29.07 -2.61 -44.99
CA ASP A 10 -27.97 -3.15 -45.80
C ASP A 10 -26.62 -2.52 -45.42
N ASN A 11 -26.59 -1.23 -45.14
CA ASN A 11 -25.37 -0.55 -44.70
C ASN A 11 -25.06 -0.83 -43.23
N ILE A 12 -26.06 -1.07 -42.37
CA ILE A 12 -25.83 -1.56 -41.00
C ILE A 12 -25.17 -2.94 -41.03
N SER A 13 -25.60 -3.83 -41.92
CA SER A 13 -25.03 -5.18 -42.03
C SER A 13 -23.59 -5.21 -42.53
N LYS A 14 -23.12 -4.14 -43.19
CA LYS A 14 -21.76 -3.96 -43.70
C LYS A 14 -20.80 -3.43 -42.66
N ILE A 15 -21.29 -2.96 -41.49
CA ILE A 15 -20.42 -2.52 -40.41
C ILE A 15 -19.66 -3.74 -39.88
N ASP A 16 -18.33 -3.66 -39.90
CA ASP A 16 -17.49 -4.73 -39.38
C ASP A 16 -17.74 -4.92 -37.87
N LYS A 17 -18.18 -6.13 -37.53
CA LYS A 17 -18.52 -6.52 -36.16
C LYS A 17 -17.32 -6.42 -35.21
N ASN A 18 -16.10 -6.58 -35.74
CA ASN A 18 -14.89 -6.46 -34.94
C ASN A 18 -14.68 -5.03 -34.43
N TYR A 19 -14.89 -4.00 -35.27
CA TYR A 19 -14.86 -2.61 -34.84
C TYR A 19 -15.95 -2.29 -33.83
N THR A 20 -17.14 -2.80 -34.06
CA THR A 20 -18.27 -2.63 -33.13
C THR A 20 -17.94 -3.21 -31.76
N TYR A 21 -17.38 -4.43 -31.73
CA TYR A 21 -16.95 -5.09 -30.49
C TYR A 21 -15.90 -4.26 -29.74
N VAL A 22 -14.87 -3.82 -30.43
CA VAL A 22 -13.78 -3.02 -29.85
C VAL A 22 -14.29 -1.69 -29.26
N ILE A 23 -15.19 -1.00 -29.99
CA ILE A 23 -15.77 0.26 -29.54
C ILE A 23 -16.66 0.04 -28.30
N VAL A 24 -17.50 -0.99 -28.33
CA VAL A 24 -18.37 -1.32 -27.18
C VAL A 24 -17.52 -1.67 -25.96
N TRP A 25 -16.47 -2.48 -26.13
CA TRP A 25 -15.55 -2.83 -25.05
C TRP A 25 -14.89 -1.58 -24.47
N PHE A 26 -14.37 -0.68 -25.31
CA PHE A 26 -13.79 0.59 -24.87
C PHE A 26 -14.78 1.43 -24.04
N ILE A 27 -16.02 1.60 -24.53
CA ILE A 27 -17.05 2.37 -23.83
C ILE A 27 -17.43 1.74 -22.48
N VAL A 28 -17.51 0.42 -22.41
CA VAL A 28 -17.87 -0.29 -21.19
C VAL A 28 -16.79 -0.14 -20.11
N PHE A 29 -15.51 -0.21 -20.49
CA PHE A 29 -14.41 -0.19 -19.51
C PHE A 29 -13.90 1.19 -19.15
N ILE A 30 -14.22 2.25 -19.90
CA ILE A 30 -13.79 3.62 -19.54
C ILE A 30 -14.39 4.06 -18.20
N PHE A 31 -15.65 3.71 -17.91
CA PHE A 31 -16.30 4.09 -16.65
C PHE A 31 -15.71 3.39 -15.42
N PRO A 32 -15.57 2.05 -15.38
CA PRO A 32 -14.88 1.38 -14.26
C PRO A 32 -13.43 1.85 -14.08
N ALA A 33 -12.69 2.12 -15.17
CA ALA A 33 -11.32 2.58 -15.11
C ALA A 33 -11.16 3.95 -14.43
N THR A 34 -12.16 4.81 -14.48
CA THR A 34 -12.16 6.09 -13.72
C THR A 34 -12.51 5.92 -12.26
N SER A 35 -13.14 4.81 -11.88
CA SER A 35 -13.64 4.58 -10.52
C SER A 35 -12.67 3.75 -9.67
N ALA A 36 -11.91 2.83 -10.27
CA ALA A 36 -10.99 1.97 -9.53
C ALA A 36 -9.76 1.60 -10.38
N ILE A 37 -8.58 1.78 -9.78
CA ILE A 37 -7.28 1.55 -10.43
C ILE A 37 -7.13 0.13 -11.01
N ARG A 38 -7.80 -0.86 -10.42
CA ARG A 38 -7.78 -2.26 -10.89
C ARG A 38 -8.31 -2.42 -12.32
N PHE A 39 -9.29 -1.62 -12.73
CA PHE A 39 -9.85 -1.66 -14.06
C PHE A 39 -8.98 -0.98 -15.13
N LEU A 40 -7.92 -0.27 -14.74
CA LEU A 40 -6.92 0.24 -15.68
C LEU A 40 -6.20 -0.90 -16.42
N PHE A 41 -6.04 -2.05 -15.78
CA PHE A 41 -5.45 -3.23 -16.42
C PHE A 41 -6.31 -3.71 -17.61
N GLU A 42 -7.61 -3.89 -17.38
CA GLU A 42 -8.56 -4.29 -18.42
C GLU A 42 -8.69 -3.23 -19.53
N PHE A 43 -8.75 -1.95 -19.11
CA PHE A 43 -8.82 -0.83 -20.04
C PHE A 43 -7.55 -0.65 -20.86
N SER A 44 -6.37 -0.95 -20.32
CA SER A 44 -5.10 -0.87 -21.04
C SER A 44 -5.03 -1.83 -22.23
N THR A 45 -5.67 -2.99 -22.14
CA THR A 45 -5.71 -3.99 -23.21
C THR A 45 -6.42 -3.44 -24.43
N ILE A 46 -7.61 -2.86 -24.24
CA ILE A 46 -8.39 -2.31 -25.35
C ILE A 46 -7.77 -1.03 -25.94
N THR A 47 -7.20 -0.17 -25.08
CA THR A 47 -6.50 1.02 -25.57
C THR A 47 -5.27 0.66 -26.40
N SER A 48 -4.53 -0.40 -26.05
CA SER A 48 -3.40 -0.89 -26.84
C SER A 48 -3.82 -1.36 -28.24
N ILE A 49 -4.95 -2.05 -28.35
CA ILE A 49 -5.52 -2.46 -29.65
C ILE A 49 -5.91 -1.23 -30.49
N LEU A 50 -6.57 -0.24 -29.88
CA LEU A 50 -6.95 0.98 -30.58
C LEU A 50 -5.75 1.78 -31.07
N VAL A 51 -4.70 1.88 -30.25
CA VAL A 51 -3.45 2.54 -30.65
C VAL A 51 -2.78 1.79 -31.81
N ALA A 52 -2.75 0.46 -31.77
CA ALA A 52 -2.22 -0.34 -32.88
C ALA A 52 -3.01 -0.12 -34.18
N VAL A 53 -4.34 -0.13 -34.12
CA VAL A 53 -5.20 0.17 -35.29
C VAL A 53 -4.92 1.56 -35.83
N LEU A 54 -4.77 2.57 -34.96
CA LEU A 54 -4.44 3.93 -35.37
C LEU A 54 -3.07 4.02 -36.07
N ILE A 55 -2.06 3.36 -35.54
CA ILE A 55 -0.72 3.33 -36.13
C ILE A 55 -0.76 2.69 -37.52
N VAL A 56 -1.45 1.55 -37.65
CA VAL A 56 -1.61 0.86 -38.96
C VAL A 56 -2.38 1.74 -39.92
N ALA A 57 -3.46 2.39 -39.50
CA ALA A 57 -4.23 3.28 -40.37
C ALA A 57 -3.40 4.48 -40.86
N ILE A 58 -2.56 5.08 -40.00
CA ILE A 58 -1.63 6.15 -40.39
C ILE A 58 -0.61 5.62 -41.40
N PHE A 59 -0.05 4.46 -41.14
CA PHE A 59 0.91 3.83 -42.05
C PHE A 59 0.28 3.56 -43.42
N ASP A 60 -0.88 2.94 -43.45
CA ASP A 60 -1.61 2.59 -44.69
C ASP A 60 -2.02 3.82 -45.48
N PHE A 61 -2.41 4.91 -44.79
CA PHE A 61 -2.75 6.18 -45.42
C PHE A 61 -1.61 6.72 -46.29
N PHE A 62 -0.38 6.65 -45.83
CA PHE A 62 0.79 7.09 -46.57
C PHE A 62 1.28 6.00 -47.57
N TRP A 63 1.25 4.72 -47.17
CA TRP A 63 1.80 3.62 -47.98
C TRP A 63 1.02 3.37 -49.26
N ASN A 64 -0.29 3.55 -49.23
CA ASN A 64 -1.16 3.34 -50.39
C ASN A 64 -1.12 4.48 -51.41
N ARG A 65 -0.27 5.49 -51.23
CA ARG A 65 -0.05 6.53 -52.23
C ARG A 65 0.94 6.03 -53.29
N GLU A 66 0.69 6.44 -54.56
CA GLU A 66 1.51 5.99 -55.70
C GLU A 66 2.96 6.47 -55.62
N GLN A 67 3.21 7.66 -55.12
CA GLN A 67 4.52 8.26 -55.08
C GLN A 67 5.40 7.63 -53.99
N THR A 68 6.64 7.27 -54.38
CA THR A 68 7.63 6.66 -53.46
C THR A 68 7.94 7.53 -52.24
N SER A 69 7.86 8.87 -52.36
CA SER A 69 8.08 9.79 -51.26
C SER A 69 7.11 9.55 -50.08
N TYR A 70 5.84 9.25 -50.34
CA TYR A 70 4.88 8.92 -49.31
C TYR A 70 5.19 7.60 -48.59
N LYS A 71 5.72 6.61 -49.29
CA LYS A 71 6.14 5.34 -48.69
C LYS A 71 7.34 5.55 -47.74
N ILE A 72 8.29 6.40 -48.14
CA ILE A 72 9.39 6.81 -47.25
C ILE A 72 8.84 7.53 -46.02
N VAL A 73 7.89 8.45 -46.17
CA VAL A 73 7.23 9.16 -45.08
C VAL A 73 6.52 8.15 -44.14
N ALA A 74 5.81 7.16 -44.67
CA ALA A 74 5.16 6.11 -43.89
C ALA A 74 6.15 5.40 -42.95
N VAL A 75 7.30 4.99 -43.48
CA VAL A 75 8.34 4.31 -42.71
C VAL A 75 8.96 5.24 -41.66
N VAL A 76 9.28 6.48 -42.01
CA VAL A 76 9.86 7.45 -41.09
C VAL A 76 8.90 7.78 -39.95
N VAL A 77 7.62 8.01 -40.26
CA VAL A 77 6.58 8.28 -39.23
C VAL A 77 6.41 7.07 -38.29
N LEU A 78 6.37 5.85 -38.86
CA LEU A 78 6.29 4.63 -38.04
C LEU A 78 7.48 4.50 -37.11
N LEU A 79 8.70 4.71 -37.60
CA LEU A 79 9.91 4.66 -36.78
C LEU A 79 9.92 5.75 -35.70
N LEU A 80 9.46 6.94 -36.01
CA LEU A 80 9.32 8.00 -35.01
C LEU A 80 8.29 7.66 -33.93
N ILE A 81 7.13 7.11 -34.31
CA ILE A 81 6.13 6.68 -33.34
C ILE A 81 6.69 5.59 -32.42
N LEU A 82 7.43 4.64 -32.97
CA LEU A 82 7.94 3.49 -32.21
C LEU A 82 9.19 3.83 -31.38
N PHE A 83 10.13 4.58 -31.94
CA PHE A 83 11.50 4.71 -31.42
C PHE A 83 11.99 6.16 -31.26
N SER A 84 11.08 7.17 -31.26
CA SER A 84 11.51 8.56 -31.09
C SER A 84 12.43 8.73 -29.88
N PRO A 85 13.63 9.32 -30.04
CA PRO A 85 14.56 9.59 -28.95
C PRO A 85 14.26 10.92 -28.23
N LEU A 86 13.22 11.64 -28.64
CA LEU A 86 12.92 12.96 -28.10
C LEU A 86 12.33 12.82 -26.68
N SER A 87 12.93 13.45 -25.70
CA SER A 87 12.53 13.35 -24.30
C SER A 87 11.11 13.91 -24.03
N PHE A 88 10.65 14.90 -24.80
CA PHE A 88 9.29 15.44 -24.72
C PHE A 88 8.22 14.62 -25.48
N ALA A 89 8.67 13.75 -26.40
CA ALA A 89 7.80 12.86 -27.17
C ALA A 89 8.52 11.51 -27.44
N PRO A 90 8.75 10.71 -26.39
CA PRO A 90 9.46 9.43 -26.54
C PRO A 90 8.61 8.46 -27.35
N GLY A 91 9.26 7.63 -28.16
CA GLY A 91 8.61 6.57 -28.90
C GLY A 91 8.00 5.51 -27.96
N ILE A 92 6.96 4.82 -28.43
CA ILE A 92 6.21 3.84 -27.62
C ILE A 92 7.15 2.76 -27.05
N VAL A 93 8.05 2.23 -27.85
CA VAL A 93 9.00 1.18 -27.43
C VAL A 93 9.98 1.73 -26.41
N SER A 94 10.59 2.90 -26.69
CA SER A 94 11.55 3.53 -25.80
C SER A 94 10.92 3.86 -24.44
N ALA A 95 9.74 4.49 -24.43
CA ALA A 95 9.04 4.86 -23.21
C ALA A 95 8.63 3.64 -22.35
N ASN A 96 8.17 2.56 -22.98
CA ASN A 96 7.81 1.34 -22.25
C ASN A 96 9.06 0.60 -21.74
N TYR A 97 10.15 0.60 -22.50
CA TYR A 97 11.41 0.03 -22.05
C TYR A 97 11.93 0.73 -20.81
N ASP A 98 12.02 2.07 -20.83
CA ASP A 98 12.53 2.86 -19.71
C ASP A 98 11.65 2.72 -18.46
N ARG A 99 10.32 2.73 -18.62
CA ARG A 99 9.38 2.49 -17.51
C ARG A 99 9.52 1.09 -16.92
N SER A 100 9.60 0.07 -17.78
CA SER A 100 9.75 -1.31 -17.33
C SER A 100 11.09 -1.55 -16.65
N LEU A 101 12.16 -0.97 -17.18
CA LEU A 101 13.49 -1.02 -16.58
C LEU A 101 13.49 -0.34 -15.21
N GLY A 102 12.97 0.89 -15.12
CA GLY A 102 12.86 1.63 -13.86
C GLY A 102 12.04 0.83 -12.84
N GLN A 103 10.89 0.31 -13.23
CA GLN A 103 10.06 -0.49 -12.34
C GLN A 103 10.78 -1.77 -11.88
N SER A 104 11.46 -2.49 -12.77
CA SER A 104 12.18 -3.73 -12.43
C SER A 104 13.37 -3.48 -11.48
N MET A 105 14.01 -2.32 -11.56
CA MET A 105 15.11 -1.95 -10.67
C MET A 105 14.66 -1.67 -9.23
N TYR A 106 13.42 -1.17 -9.05
CA TYR A 106 12.89 -0.77 -7.75
C TYR A 106 11.82 -1.72 -7.20
N SER A 107 11.30 -2.63 -8.01
CA SER A 107 10.32 -3.64 -7.58
C SER A 107 11.01 -4.98 -7.39
N GLY A 108 11.28 -5.33 -6.15
CA GLY A 108 11.69 -6.69 -5.81
C GLY A 108 10.54 -7.69 -6.01
N PRO A 109 10.82 -9.00 -5.91
CA PRO A 109 9.76 -9.99 -5.90
C PRO A 109 8.83 -9.79 -4.70
N GLY A 110 7.52 -9.97 -4.89
CA GLY A 110 6.56 -9.87 -3.80
C GLY A 110 6.87 -10.85 -2.67
N TYR A 111 7.27 -12.07 -2.99
CA TYR A 111 7.84 -13.05 -2.06
C TYR A 111 9.33 -12.73 -1.83
N ASN A 112 9.58 -11.70 -1.05
CA ASN A 112 10.91 -11.15 -0.78
C ASN A 112 11.74 -12.08 0.14
N GLN A 113 12.96 -11.67 0.43
CA GLN A 113 13.91 -12.45 1.22
C GLN A 113 13.41 -12.74 2.65
N GLN A 114 12.70 -11.82 3.29
CA GLN A 114 12.09 -12.02 4.61
C GLN A 114 11.06 -13.15 4.58
N TRP A 115 10.20 -13.17 3.56
CA TRP A 115 9.24 -14.25 3.34
C TRP A 115 9.92 -15.60 3.09
N GLN A 116 11.03 -15.60 2.33
CA GLN A 116 11.81 -16.82 2.08
C GLN A 116 12.40 -17.38 3.38
N HIS A 117 12.94 -16.52 4.23
CA HIS A 117 13.46 -16.93 5.56
C HIS A 117 12.34 -17.42 6.48
N ALA A 118 11.22 -16.70 6.56
CA ALA A 118 10.07 -17.12 7.34
C ALA A 118 9.51 -18.46 6.84
N GLY A 119 9.42 -18.64 5.53
CA GLY A 119 8.97 -19.92 4.93
C GLY A 119 9.92 -21.07 5.21
N LYS A 120 11.23 -20.84 5.14
CA LYS A 120 12.23 -21.85 5.53
C LYS A 120 12.07 -22.24 6.99
N TRP A 121 11.99 -21.24 7.89
CA TRP A 121 11.79 -21.50 9.30
C TRP A 121 10.51 -22.29 9.57
N ALA A 122 9.40 -21.92 8.95
CA ALA A 122 8.14 -22.61 9.11
C ALA A 122 8.20 -24.08 8.66
N ARG A 123 8.84 -24.37 7.54
CA ARG A 123 9.02 -25.74 7.04
C ARG A 123 9.86 -26.61 7.98
N GLU A 124 10.90 -26.02 8.59
CA GLU A 124 11.86 -26.72 9.44
C GLU A 124 11.36 -26.88 10.90
N ASN A 125 10.55 -25.94 11.40
CA ASN A 125 10.21 -25.84 12.83
C ASN A 125 8.73 -26.05 13.16
N THR A 126 7.86 -26.27 12.17
CA THR A 126 6.44 -26.52 12.41
C THR A 126 6.00 -27.88 11.84
N PRO A 127 4.99 -28.54 12.43
CA PRO A 127 4.41 -29.77 11.88
C PRO A 127 3.90 -29.56 10.43
N LYS A 128 3.91 -30.60 9.61
CA LYS A 128 3.43 -30.50 8.21
C LYS A 128 1.93 -30.18 8.11
N ASP A 129 1.17 -30.62 9.08
CA ASP A 129 -0.28 -30.39 9.22
C ASP A 129 -0.62 -29.15 10.03
N ALA A 130 0.37 -28.31 10.37
CA ALA A 130 0.16 -27.07 11.09
C ALA A 130 -0.74 -26.12 10.30
N GLY A 131 -1.81 -25.64 10.93
CA GLY A 131 -2.69 -24.60 10.40
C GLY A 131 -2.21 -23.21 10.79
N PHE A 132 -2.17 -22.31 9.83
CA PHE A 132 -1.84 -20.91 10.02
C PHE A 132 -3.08 -20.03 9.85
N ILE A 133 -3.13 -18.93 10.61
CA ILE A 133 -4.10 -17.86 10.42
C ILE A 133 -3.40 -16.51 10.32
N HIS A 134 -3.89 -15.68 9.43
CA HIS A 134 -3.38 -14.35 9.11
C HIS A 134 -4.44 -13.61 8.29
N TRP A 135 -4.19 -12.38 7.87
CA TRP A 135 -5.03 -11.73 6.88
C TRP A 135 -4.91 -12.41 5.51
N TRP A 136 -6.01 -12.50 4.76
CA TRP A 136 -6.13 -13.27 3.53
C TRP A 136 -5.08 -12.98 2.45
N ASP A 137 -4.52 -11.78 2.43
CA ASP A 137 -3.51 -11.35 1.44
C ASP A 137 -2.28 -12.28 1.38
N TYR A 138 -1.97 -12.94 2.48
CA TYR A 138 -0.74 -13.74 2.61
C TYR A 138 -0.95 -15.24 2.42
N GLY A 139 -2.19 -15.67 2.20
CA GLY A 139 -2.54 -17.08 2.16
C GLY A 139 -1.74 -17.89 1.16
N TYR A 140 -1.61 -17.43 -0.07
CA TYR A 140 -0.82 -18.14 -1.09
C TYR A 140 0.67 -18.21 -0.74
N TRP A 141 1.21 -17.21 -0.06
CA TRP A 141 2.61 -17.26 0.38
C TRP A 141 2.82 -18.26 1.51
N VAL A 142 1.82 -18.46 2.37
CA VAL A 142 1.85 -19.53 3.38
C VAL A 142 1.67 -20.90 2.74
N GLN A 143 0.73 -21.05 1.82
CA GLN A 143 0.50 -22.33 1.14
C GLN A 143 1.72 -22.78 0.36
N GLU A 144 2.27 -21.93 -0.50
CA GLU A 144 3.38 -22.27 -1.39
C GLU A 144 4.73 -22.12 -0.69
N GLY A 145 4.97 -21.02 0.01
CA GLY A 145 6.25 -20.72 0.60
C GLY A 145 6.53 -21.46 1.90
N PHE A 146 5.54 -21.56 2.79
CA PHE A 146 5.64 -22.30 4.06
C PHE A 146 5.27 -23.76 3.89
N GLN A 147 4.53 -24.10 2.83
CA GLN A 147 3.94 -25.45 2.62
C GLN A 147 3.06 -25.86 3.82
N ARG A 148 2.19 -24.94 4.26
CA ARG A 148 1.29 -25.14 5.40
C ARG A 148 -0.13 -24.74 5.03
N ALA A 149 -1.09 -25.33 5.73
CA ALA A 149 -2.49 -24.98 5.59
C ALA A 149 -2.77 -23.57 6.15
N THR A 150 -3.74 -22.88 5.57
CA THR A 150 -4.19 -21.58 6.02
C THR A 150 -5.71 -21.49 6.05
N VAL A 151 -6.26 -20.67 6.95
CA VAL A 151 -7.71 -20.48 7.08
C VAL A 151 -8.26 -19.56 5.99
N THR A 152 -7.48 -18.56 5.59
CA THR A 152 -7.88 -17.57 4.59
C THR A 152 -6.80 -17.39 3.53
N ASP A 153 -7.21 -17.14 2.29
CA ASP A 153 -6.30 -16.88 1.18
C ASP A 153 -6.90 -15.91 0.16
N GLY A 154 -6.12 -15.59 -0.88
CA GLY A 154 -6.49 -14.66 -1.93
C GLY A 154 -7.61 -15.16 -2.86
N GLY A 155 -8.00 -16.43 -2.79
CA GLY A 155 -9.12 -16.97 -3.53
C GLY A 155 -10.46 -16.39 -3.09
N ASN A 156 -10.58 -16.00 -1.83
CA ASN A 156 -11.78 -15.35 -1.25
C ASN A 156 -13.10 -16.03 -1.63
N PHE A 157 -13.06 -17.36 -1.81
CA PHE A 157 -14.22 -18.12 -2.31
C PHE A 157 -15.44 -17.96 -1.41
N PHE A 158 -15.20 -17.88 -0.10
CA PHE A 158 -16.21 -17.55 0.89
C PHE A 158 -15.84 -16.25 1.60
N GLY A 159 -16.37 -15.11 1.16
CA GLY A 159 -16.06 -13.80 1.73
C GLY A 159 -16.32 -13.65 3.23
N TRP A 160 -17.24 -14.45 3.81
CA TRP A 160 -17.51 -14.47 5.24
C TRP A 160 -16.32 -14.99 6.08
N TRP A 161 -15.37 -15.75 5.51
CA TRP A 161 -14.14 -16.14 6.20
C TRP A 161 -13.28 -14.93 6.57
N ASN A 162 -13.21 -13.94 5.70
CA ASN A 162 -12.49 -12.70 5.97
C ASN A 162 -13.13 -11.93 7.13
N TYR A 163 -14.46 -11.89 7.17
CA TYR A 163 -15.20 -11.31 8.30
C TYR A 163 -14.91 -12.03 9.62
N LEU A 164 -14.99 -13.36 9.62
CA LEU A 164 -14.75 -14.14 10.84
C LEU A 164 -13.30 -14.02 11.35
N THR A 165 -12.33 -14.10 10.44
CA THR A 165 -10.90 -13.93 10.77
C THR A 165 -10.63 -12.52 11.31
N ALA A 166 -11.17 -11.49 10.66
CA ALA A 166 -11.06 -10.13 11.13
C ALA A 166 -11.67 -9.95 12.51
N ARG A 167 -12.91 -10.42 12.71
CA ARG A 167 -13.66 -10.24 13.95
C ARG A 167 -13.09 -11.01 15.15
N TYR A 168 -12.79 -12.29 14.95
CA TYR A 168 -12.45 -13.19 16.06
C TYR A 168 -10.96 -13.38 16.29
N VAL A 169 -10.11 -12.91 15.37
CA VAL A 169 -8.65 -13.04 15.51
C VAL A 169 -7.97 -11.69 15.47
N LEU A 170 -8.10 -10.96 14.35
CA LEU A 170 -7.30 -9.74 14.12
C LEU A 170 -7.77 -8.54 14.96
N THR A 171 -9.07 -8.47 15.28
CA THR A 171 -9.67 -7.42 16.12
C THR A 171 -10.46 -7.99 17.29
N ALA A 172 -10.09 -9.18 17.75
CA ALA A 172 -10.76 -9.83 18.86
C ALA A 172 -10.63 -8.98 20.13
N GLN A 173 -11.73 -8.88 20.88
CA GLN A 173 -11.77 -8.18 22.17
C GLN A 173 -11.63 -9.12 23.35
N ARG A 174 -11.74 -10.44 23.10
CA ARG A 174 -11.73 -11.47 24.13
C ARG A 174 -10.94 -12.69 23.67
N ASP A 175 -10.03 -13.14 24.51
CA ASP A 175 -9.17 -14.29 24.24
C ASP A 175 -9.97 -15.60 24.07
N ASP A 176 -11.05 -15.78 24.83
CA ASP A 176 -11.88 -16.99 24.76
C ASP A 176 -12.59 -17.15 23.41
N GLU A 177 -13.01 -16.07 22.78
CA GLU A 177 -13.61 -16.07 21.45
C GLU A 177 -12.58 -16.46 20.39
N SER A 178 -11.40 -15.84 20.46
CA SER A 178 -10.29 -16.16 19.55
C SER A 178 -9.88 -17.63 19.68
N LEU A 179 -9.69 -18.10 20.89
CA LEU A 179 -9.27 -19.48 21.13
C LEU A 179 -10.30 -20.51 20.65
N LYS A 180 -11.59 -20.23 20.78
CA LYS A 180 -12.65 -21.08 20.23
C LYS A 180 -12.56 -21.17 18.71
N PHE A 181 -12.43 -20.01 18.06
CA PHE A 181 -12.29 -19.93 16.60
C PHE A 181 -11.04 -20.68 16.11
N LEU A 182 -9.89 -20.43 16.71
CA LEU A 182 -8.63 -21.08 16.36
C LEU A 182 -8.70 -22.60 16.52
N LYS A 183 -9.26 -23.10 17.63
CA LYS A 183 -9.44 -24.55 17.88
C LYS A 183 -10.38 -25.20 16.87
N THR A 184 -11.49 -24.53 16.51
CA THR A 184 -12.46 -25.06 15.54
C THR A 184 -11.84 -25.25 14.14
N HIS A 185 -10.83 -24.43 13.79
CA HIS A 185 -10.15 -24.47 12.51
C HIS A 185 -8.79 -25.16 12.55
N ASN A 186 -8.47 -25.86 13.65
CA ASN A 186 -7.18 -26.54 13.85
C ASN A 186 -5.97 -25.64 13.60
N VAL A 187 -6.06 -24.39 14.05
CA VAL A 187 -4.99 -23.40 13.90
C VAL A 187 -4.00 -23.53 15.03
N SER A 188 -2.72 -23.62 14.68
CA SER A 188 -1.62 -23.72 15.63
C SER A 188 -0.72 -22.49 15.65
N TYR A 189 -0.75 -21.70 14.56
CA TYR A 189 0.13 -20.54 14.39
C TYR A 189 -0.63 -19.32 13.90
N PHE A 190 -0.36 -18.18 14.54
CA PHE A 190 -0.78 -16.87 14.09
C PHE A 190 0.40 -16.15 13.43
N LEU A 191 0.20 -15.65 12.20
CA LEU A 191 1.19 -14.89 11.45
C LEU A 191 0.76 -13.43 11.40
N ALA A 192 1.52 -12.57 12.06
CA ALA A 192 1.38 -11.13 11.98
C ALA A 192 2.54 -10.51 11.17
N ILE A 193 2.26 -9.49 10.41
CA ILE A 193 3.19 -8.86 9.50
C ILE A 193 3.14 -7.35 9.73
N SER A 194 4.25 -6.65 9.53
CA SER A 194 4.31 -5.19 9.69
C SER A 194 3.28 -4.44 8.83
N ASP A 195 2.92 -4.99 7.69
CA ASP A 195 1.88 -4.52 6.77
C ASP A 195 0.49 -4.45 7.42
N ASP A 196 0.24 -5.31 8.41
CA ASP A 196 -1.04 -5.37 9.13
C ASP A 196 -1.34 -4.06 9.87
N ILE A 197 -0.32 -3.31 10.25
CA ILE A 197 -0.47 -1.98 10.85
C ILE A 197 -1.23 -1.06 9.89
N GLY A 198 -0.81 -0.99 8.64
CA GLY A 198 -1.47 -0.18 7.61
C GLY A 198 -2.82 -0.74 7.13
N LYS A 199 -3.03 -2.06 7.28
CA LYS A 199 -4.27 -2.75 6.89
C LYS A 199 -5.30 -2.81 8.02
N TYR A 200 -4.92 -2.44 9.24
CA TYR A 200 -5.81 -2.49 10.40
C TYR A 200 -7.17 -1.81 10.17
N PRO A 201 -7.27 -0.60 9.57
CA PRO A 201 -8.57 0.01 9.27
C PRO A 201 -9.44 -0.84 8.34
N ALA A 202 -8.83 -1.54 7.39
CA ALA A 202 -9.56 -2.37 6.44
C ALA A 202 -10.16 -3.60 7.11
N TYR A 203 -9.36 -4.41 7.81
CA TYR A 203 -9.90 -5.62 8.42
C TYR A 203 -10.70 -5.33 9.71
N SER A 204 -10.44 -4.24 10.42
CA SER A 204 -11.31 -3.81 11.53
C SER A 204 -12.69 -3.36 11.03
N SER A 205 -12.75 -2.69 9.88
CA SER A 205 -14.01 -2.39 9.21
C SER A 205 -14.75 -3.65 8.75
N ILE A 206 -14.03 -4.61 8.16
CA ILE A 206 -14.60 -5.88 7.68
C ILE A 206 -15.10 -6.74 8.85
N GLY A 207 -14.37 -6.77 9.98
CA GLY A 207 -14.75 -7.52 11.18
C GLY A 207 -15.85 -6.87 12.03
N SER A 208 -16.24 -5.64 11.70
CA SER A 208 -17.28 -4.91 12.39
C SER A 208 -18.68 -5.37 12.01
N ASP A 209 -19.63 -5.14 12.91
CA ASP A 209 -21.05 -5.17 12.62
C ASP A 209 -21.53 -3.85 11.98
N GLU A 210 -22.84 -3.69 11.81
CA GLU A 210 -23.47 -2.50 11.25
C GLU A 210 -23.20 -1.22 12.06
N ASN A 211 -22.89 -1.35 13.37
CA ASN A 211 -22.55 -0.25 14.26
C ASN A 211 -21.06 0.06 14.29
N LYS A 212 -20.25 -0.63 13.49
CA LYS A 212 -18.78 -0.47 13.41
C LYS A 212 -18.09 -0.73 14.77
N ASP A 213 -18.57 -1.73 15.52
CA ASP A 213 -18.13 -2.07 16.88
C ASP A 213 -16.64 -2.41 17.02
N ARG A 214 -15.96 -2.76 15.91
CA ARG A 214 -14.53 -3.12 15.85
C ARG A 214 -13.68 -2.11 15.09
N TYR A 215 -14.34 -1.14 14.40
CA TYR A 215 -13.61 -0.22 13.54
C TYR A 215 -12.61 0.60 14.32
N SER A 216 -11.36 0.51 13.92
CA SER A 216 -10.25 1.24 14.52
C SER A 216 -9.09 1.37 13.52
N TYR A 217 -8.09 2.12 13.88
CA TYR A 217 -6.85 2.27 13.11
C TYR A 217 -5.64 2.37 14.04
N ILE A 218 -4.47 2.02 13.53
CA ILE A 218 -3.22 2.15 14.25
C ILE A 218 -2.51 3.40 13.71
N SER A 219 -2.31 4.39 14.57
CA SER A 219 -1.69 5.65 14.17
C SER A 219 -0.22 5.46 13.88
N THR A 220 0.16 5.69 12.63
CA THR A 220 1.52 5.52 12.14
C THR A 220 2.06 6.86 11.64
N PHE A 221 3.30 7.17 12.04
CA PHE A 221 4.04 8.34 11.58
C PHE A 221 5.33 7.87 10.92
N PHE A 222 5.73 8.51 9.83
CA PHE A 222 6.90 8.13 9.05
C PHE A 222 8.04 9.12 9.25
N LEU A 223 9.27 8.61 9.26
CA LEU A 223 10.46 9.44 9.39
C LEU A 223 10.53 10.45 8.25
N ASN A 224 10.68 11.70 8.61
CA ASN A 224 10.90 12.80 7.69
C ASN A 224 12.35 13.27 7.83
N GLU A 225 13.20 12.84 6.90
CA GLU A 225 14.63 13.18 6.93
C GLU A 225 14.88 14.68 6.78
N GLN A 226 14.01 15.40 6.04
CA GLN A 226 14.16 16.85 5.82
C GLN A 226 13.88 17.69 7.08
N LEU A 227 13.06 17.14 8.00
CA LEU A 227 12.74 17.78 9.27
C LEU A 227 13.52 17.19 10.44
N THR A 228 14.35 16.18 10.20
CA THR A 228 15.25 15.60 11.20
C THR A 228 16.47 16.52 11.34
N GLU A 229 16.79 16.89 12.59
CA GLU A 229 17.85 17.84 12.89
C GLU A 229 18.97 17.17 13.68
N GLU A 230 20.21 17.26 13.19
CA GLU A 230 21.41 16.91 13.96
C GLU A 230 21.79 18.06 14.87
N ARG A 231 21.82 17.80 16.16
CA ARG A 231 22.26 18.75 17.18
C ARG A 231 23.52 18.26 17.87
N ARG A 232 24.25 19.14 18.57
CA ARG A 232 25.55 18.84 19.16
C ARG A 232 25.57 17.57 20.02
N ASN A 233 24.51 17.30 20.80
CA ASN A 233 24.47 16.23 21.79
C ASN A 233 23.43 15.15 21.49
N TYR A 234 22.55 15.34 20.48
CA TYR A 234 21.49 14.42 20.09
C TYR A 234 20.99 14.72 18.67
N THR A 235 20.35 13.78 18.07
CA THR A 235 19.60 13.95 16.83
C THR A 235 18.12 14.03 17.16
N LEU A 236 17.44 15.05 16.66
CA LEU A 236 16.00 15.18 16.78
C LEU A 236 15.34 14.50 15.59
N LEU A 237 14.93 13.25 15.76
CA LEU A 237 14.18 12.53 14.74
C LEU A 237 12.76 13.09 14.66
N THR A 238 12.32 13.47 13.46
CA THR A 238 10.97 13.97 13.24
C THR A 238 10.19 12.99 12.39
N TYR A 239 9.11 12.46 12.95
CA TYR A 239 8.18 11.57 12.26
C TYR A 239 6.90 12.34 11.97
N THR A 240 6.46 12.36 10.71
CA THR A 240 5.26 13.05 10.26
C THR A 240 4.14 12.08 9.92
N GLY A 241 2.92 12.47 10.23
CA GLY A 241 1.72 11.68 9.99
C GLY A 241 0.48 12.51 10.30
N GLY A 242 -0.64 11.85 10.52
CA GLY A 242 -1.87 12.52 10.90
C GLY A 242 -2.74 11.62 11.76
N GLN A 243 -3.07 12.09 12.96
CA GLN A 243 -4.04 11.44 13.83
C GLN A 243 -4.93 12.49 14.46
N ALA A 244 -6.23 12.47 14.15
CA ALA A 244 -7.21 13.23 14.91
C ALA A 244 -7.31 12.68 16.35
N LEU A 245 -7.53 13.56 17.31
CA LEU A 245 -7.83 13.13 18.66
C LEU A 245 -9.19 12.43 18.68
N ASP A 246 -9.26 11.32 19.38
CA ASP A 246 -10.49 10.53 19.62
C ASP A 246 -11.26 11.00 20.87
N GLU A 247 -10.59 11.72 21.77
CA GLU A 247 -11.15 12.32 22.98
C GLU A 247 -10.70 13.78 23.12
N ASP A 248 -11.50 14.59 23.82
CA ASP A 248 -11.13 15.97 24.14
C ASP A 248 -9.91 15.98 25.07
N LEU A 249 -8.90 16.75 24.72
CA LEU A 249 -7.70 16.90 25.52
C LEU A 249 -7.68 18.27 26.18
N ILE A 250 -7.60 18.31 27.52
CA ILE A 250 -7.53 19.54 28.29
C ILE A 250 -6.10 19.84 28.70
N ILE A 251 -5.54 20.95 28.21
CA ILE A 251 -4.17 21.37 28.51
C ILE A 251 -4.20 22.82 28.97
N ASP A 252 -3.61 23.05 30.14
CA ASP A 252 -3.49 24.38 30.72
C ASP A 252 -4.83 25.20 30.70
N GLY A 253 -5.96 24.49 30.95
CA GLY A 253 -7.31 25.08 30.95
C GLY A 253 -7.94 25.26 29.56
N LYS A 254 -7.27 24.88 28.47
CA LYS A 254 -7.78 24.95 27.11
C LYS A 254 -8.23 23.56 26.64
N VAL A 255 -9.42 23.49 26.06
CA VAL A 255 -9.92 22.26 25.45
C VAL A 255 -9.48 22.17 24.00
N LEU A 256 -8.82 21.06 23.66
CA LEU A 256 -8.48 20.67 22.29
C LEU A 256 -9.47 19.58 21.88
N PRO A 257 -10.50 19.90 21.08
CA PRO A 257 -11.64 18.99 20.91
C PRO A 257 -11.29 17.82 19.99
N ALA A 258 -11.87 16.67 20.29
CA ALA A 258 -11.83 15.48 19.47
C ALA A 258 -12.27 15.76 18.04
N GLY A 259 -11.65 15.11 17.07
CA GLY A 259 -11.96 15.25 15.65
C GLY A 259 -11.58 16.60 15.01
N ALA A 260 -11.43 17.68 15.79
CA ALA A 260 -11.01 18.99 15.29
C ALA A 260 -9.56 19.32 15.60
N SER A 261 -8.95 18.59 16.53
CA SER A 261 -7.53 18.67 16.88
C SER A 261 -6.82 17.41 16.41
N GLY A 262 -5.56 17.51 16.01
CA GLY A 262 -4.83 16.34 15.52
C GLY A 262 -3.34 16.45 15.73
N ILE A 263 -2.70 15.28 15.92
CA ILE A 263 -1.27 15.13 16.00
C ILE A 263 -0.72 15.07 14.58
N ALA A 264 0.15 16.00 14.21
CA ALA A 264 0.74 16.11 12.89
C ALA A 264 2.17 15.54 12.81
N ALA A 265 2.87 15.53 13.93
CA ALA A 265 4.23 15.00 13.99
C ALA A 265 4.60 14.52 15.39
N MET A 266 5.61 13.66 15.44
CA MET A 266 6.30 13.22 16.65
C MET A 266 7.78 13.57 16.56
N MET A 267 8.32 14.20 17.56
CA MET A 267 9.73 14.55 17.66
C MET A 267 10.39 13.72 18.77
N ILE A 268 11.40 12.95 18.42
CA ILE A 268 12.11 12.06 19.35
C ILE A 268 13.59 12.46 19.39
N PRO A 269 14.06 13.07 20.48
CA PRO A 269 15.47 13.35 20.65
C PRO A 269 16.21 12.06 21.03
N VAL A 270 17.13 11.61 20.18
CA VAL A 270 17.89 10.38 20.37
C VAL A 270 19.38 10.63 20.34
N LYS A 271 20.13 9.83 21.08
CA LYS A 271 21.57 9.76 20.95
C LYS A 271 21.89 8.57 20.03
N ILE A 272 22.42 8.87 18.87
CA ILE A 272 22.74 7.86 17.85
C ILE A 272 24.21 7.44 18.02
N SER A 273 24.47 6.14 17.82
CA SER A 273 25.83 5.57 17.81
C SER A 273 26.65 6.11 16.63
N GLN A 274 27.98 5.96 16.73
CA GLN A 274 28.89 6.45 15.69
C GLN A 274 28.68 5.81 14.31
N ASP A 275 28.14 4.60 14.26
CA ASP A 275 27.81 3.90 13.00
C ASP A 275 26.49 4.37 12.37
N GLY A 276 25.75 5.27 13.03
CA GLY A 276 24.49 5.81 12.56
C GLY A 276 23.30 4.83 12.56
N LYS A 277 23.45 3.62 13.09
CA LYS A 277 22.44 2.54 13.00
C LYS A 277 21.74 2.23 14.32
N SER A 278 22.35 2.54 15.44
CA SER A 278 21.85 2.20 16.77
C SER A 278 21.50 3.44 17.58
N ILE A 279 20.46 3.33 18.42
CA ILE A 279 20.08 4.36 19.38
C ILE A 279 20.67 3.99 20.75
N GLU A 280 21.57 4.82 21.26
CA GLU A 280 22.20 4.65 22.56
C GLU A 280 21.35 5.16 23.71
N GLY A 281 20.53 6.17 23.45
CA GLY A 281 19.63 6.76 24.44
C GLY A 281 18.50 7.55 23.79
N VAL A 282 17.40 7.64 24.53
CA VAL A 282 16.20 8.38 24.12
C VAL A 282 15.91 9.41 25.21
N ASN A 283 15.74 10.66 24.83
CA ASN A 283 15.19 11.70 25.68
C ASN A 283 13.67 11.83 25.43
N GLN A 284 13.00 12.58 26.32
CA GLN A 284 11.55 12.71 26.29
C GLN A 284 11.03 13.17 24.91
N PRO A 285 10.17 12.37 24.26
CA PRO A 285 9.58 12.72 22.98
C PRO A 285 8.46 13.74 23.13
N THR A 286 8.14 14.40 22.03
CA THR A 286 7.10 15.42 21.98
C THR A 286 6.16 15.15 20.79
N ALA A 287 4.86 15.12 21.04
CA ALA A 287 3.84 15.17 20.00
C ALA A 287 3.58 16.64 19.60
N VAL A 288 3.55 16.89 18.30
CA VAL A 288 3.17 18.17 17.73
C VAL A 288 1.71 18.11 17.34
N LEU A 289 0.88 18.83 18.06
CA LEU A 289 -0.56 18.86 17.84
C LEU A 289 -0.97 20.20 17.24
N GLY A 290 -1.84 20.16 16.23
CA GLY A 290 -2.43 21.33 15.58
C GLY A 290 -3.89 21.52 15.94
N TYR A 291 -4.25 22.74 16.28
CA TYR A 291 -5.65 23.16 16.44
C TYR A 291 -5.84 24.64 16.09
N GLN A 292 -6.77 24.93 15.19
CA GLN A 292 -7.08 26.31 14.73
C GLN A 292 -5.85 27.12 14.32
N GLY A 293 -4.90 26.46 13.59
CA GLY A 293 -3.66 27.11 13.15
C GLY A 293 -2.61 27.32 14.25
N GLN A 294 -2.88 26.88 15.49
CA GLN A 294 -1.91 26.92 16.58
C GLN A 294 -1.26 25.56 16.76
N ARG A 295 0.02 25.58 17.16
CA ARG A 295 0.83 24.42 17.48
C ARG A 295 0.92 24.26 18.99
N TYR A 296 0.77 23.01 19.46
CA TYR A 296 0.95 22.59 20.83
C TYR A 296 1.96 21.46 20.88
N ASP A 297 3.04 21.65 21.63
CA ASP A 297 4.08 20.65 21.82
C ASP A 297 3.82 19.92 23.14
N LEU A 298 3.47 18.63 23.05
CA LEU A 298 3.01 17.83 24.17
C LEU A 298 4.03 16.73 24.49
N PRO A 299 4.71 16.78 25.66
CA PRO A 299 5.59 15.70 26.10
C PRO A 299 4.82 14.40 26.26
N ILE A 300 5.40 13.31 25.75
CA ILE A 300 4.84 11.95 25.74
C ILE A 300 5.44 11.13 26.90
N ARG A 301 4.65 10.19 27.44
CA ARG A 301 5.01 9.39 28.59
C ARG A 301 6.13 8.40 28.32
N CYS A 302 6.10 7.65 27.21
CA CYS A 302 7.09 6.57 27.04
C CYS A 302 7.46 6.26 25.58
N VAL A 303 8.59 5.57 25.44
CA VAL A 303 9.08 5.03 24.16
C VAL A 303 9.47 3.57 24.32
N TYR A 304 9.00 2.74 23.41
CA TYR A 304 9.48 1.37 23.19
C TYR A 304 10.43 1.34 22.00
N LEU A 305 11.65 0.88 22.25
CA LEU A 305 12.67 0.66 21.22
C LEU A 305 13.18 -0.78 21.35
N LEU A 306 12.73 -1.66 20.46
CA LEU A 306 12.99 -3.10 20.55
C LEU A 306 12.57 -3.66 21.92
N ASP A 307 13.53 -4.17 22.69
CA ASP A 307 13.38 -4.71 24.05
C ASP A 307 13.55 -3.67 25.16
N LYS A 308 13.88 -2.42 24.80
CA LYS A 308 14.10 -1.33 25.76
C LYS A 308 12.84 -0.48 25.93
N TYR A 309 12.59 -0.08 27.16
CA TYR A 309 11.50 0.80 27.56
C TYR A 309 12.05 2.03 28.26
N TYR A 310 11.64 3.20 27.81
CA TYR A 310 11.99 4.50 28.36
C TYR A 310 10.73 5.19 28.85
N GLU A 311 10.66 5.54 30.13
CA GLU A 311 9.52 6.22 30.75
C GLU A 311 9.92 7.60 31.26
N PHE A 312 9.02 8.58 31.09
CA PHE A 312 9.22 9.98 31.44
C PHE A 312 8.09 10.43 32.37
N GLN A 313 8.43 11.18 33.43
CA GLN A 313 7.47 11.56 34.44
C GLN A 313 6.70 12.84 34.11
N ASP A 314 7.34 13.80 33.43
CA ASP A 314 6.73 15.09 33.09
C ASP A 314 6.03 15.03 31.73
N TYR A 315 4.97 14.22 31.58
CA TYR A 315 4.22 14.11 30.36
C TYR A 315 2.88 14.85 30.42
N LYS A 316 2.41 15.32 29.26
CA LYS A 316 1.07 15.89 29.03
C LYS A 316 0.17 14.97 28.20
N LEU A 317 0.76 14.05 27.44
CA LEU A 317 0.07 13.04 26.67
C LEU A 317 0.39 11.65 27.22
N ASP A 318 -0.62 10.99 27.79
CA ASP A 318 -0.49 9.63 28.33
C ASP A 318 -0.55 8.61 27.17
N SER A 319 0.55 8.56 26.44
CA SER A 319 0.71 7.69 25.28
C SER A 319 2.15 7.23 25.18
N CYS A 320 2.37 6.13 24.46
CA CYS A 320 3.67 5.56 24.22
C CYS A 320 3.95 5.51 22.72
N ILE A 321 5.20 5.76 22.36
CA ILE A 321 5.70 5.59 21.00
C ILE A 321 6.38 4.23 20.91
N ARG A 322 6.05 3.46 19.89
CA ARG A 322 6.82 2.26 19.51
C ARG A 322 7.55 2.54 18.21
N ILE A 323 8.88 2.48 18.23
CA ILE A 323 9.70 2.63 17.04
C ILE A 323 9.72 1.28 16.31
N ILE A 324 9.40 1.30 15.02
CA ILE A 324 9.40 0.12 14.14
C ILE A 324 10.78 0.04 13.49
N PRO A 325 11.63 -0.93 13.84
CA PRO A 325 12.96 -1.05 13.26
C PRO A 325 12.89 -1.49 11.81
N VAL A 326 13.90 -1.12 11.04
CA VAL A 326 14.09 -1.60 9.67
C VAL A 326 15.13 -2.72 9.68
N ILE A 327 14.78 -3.84 9.08
CA ILE A 327 15.72 -4.94 8.84
C ILE A 327 16.30 -4.76 7.44
N ASN A 328 17.59 -4.54 7.37
CA ASN A 328 18.32 -4.39 6.11
C ASN A 328 18.49 -5.73 5.38
N SER A 329 18.85 -5.69 4.11
CA SER A 329 19.08 -6.89 3.29
C SER A 329 20.22 -7.79 3.80
N ASP A 330 21.13 -7.25 4.59
CA ASP A 330 22.23 -7.98 5.26
C ASP A 330 21.83 -8.55 6.63
N ASN A 331 20.54 -8.53 7.00
CA ASN A 331 19.97 -8.89 8.28
C ASN A 331 20.43 -8.00 9.46
N THR A 332 21.05 -6.88 9.21
CA THR A 332 21.32 -5.90 10.26
C THR A 332 20.04 -5.12 10.59
N VAL A 333 19.86 -4.79 11.86
CA VAL A 333 18.71 -4.03 12.36
C VAL A 333 19.07 -2.55 12.43
N ASN A 334 18.40 -1.73 11.62
CA ASN A 334 18.44 -0.29 11.81
C ASN A 334 17.37 0.09 12.85
N GLN A 335 17.82 0.57 14.01
CA GLN A 335 16.94 0.99 15.11
C GLN A 335 16.27 2.34 14.85
N ILE A 336 16.83 3.15 13.94
CA ILE A 336 16.17 4.35 13.43
C ILE A 336 15.12 3.88 12.44
N GLY A 337 13.93 3.61 12.95
CA GLY A 337 12.83 3.06 12.15
C GLY A 337 12.33 4.04 11.10
N ALA A 338 11.93 3.53 9.94
CA ALA A 338 11.23 4.32 8.93
C ALA A 338 9.87 4.84 9.43
N GLY A 339 9.33 4.27 10.51
CA GLY A 339 8.06 4.65 11.10
C GLY A 339 7.96 4.38 12.60
N ILE A 340 6.98 5.00 13.20
CA ILE A 340 6.59 4.80 14.59
C ILE A 340 5.08 4.60 14.69
N VAL A 341 4.67 3.90 15.74
CA VAL A 341 3.25 3.73 16.10
C VAL A 341 3.02 4.40 17.45
N LEU A 342 1.92 5.15 17.53
CA LEU A 342 1.43 5.70 18.80
C LEU A 342 0.43 4.71 19.40
N THR A 343 0.64 4.37 20.67
CA THR A 343 -0.23 3.50 21.46
C THR A 343 -0.67 4.20 22.73
N LYS A 344 -1.88 3.95 23.20
CA LYS A 344 -2.37 4.36 24.53
C LYS A 344 -1.81 3.46 25.61
#